data_7b7495cd56923769a61329b4a43d7ad4
#
_entry.id   7b7495cd56923769a61329b4a43d7ad4
#
_cell.length_a   1.000
_cell.length_b   1.000
_cell.length_c   1.000
_cell.angle_alpha   90.00
_cell.angle_beta   90.00
_cell.angle_gamma   90.00
#
_symmetry.space_group_name_H-M   'P 1'
#
loop_
_entity.id
_entity.type
_entity.pdbx_description
1 polymer ?
#
loop_
_entity_poly.entity_id
_entity_poly.type
_entity_poly.pdbx_seq_one_letter_code
_entity_poly.pdbx_strand_id
1 'polypeptide(L)'
;ADIRGHRKTYIGAMPGRIIEAISRSGSMNPLLVLDEVDKMGSDGRGDPASALLEVLDSEQNYAFRDHYLEIPVDLSRVMFIMTANTLDTIPRPLLDRMEIIEIPSYTDEEKVQIAQRHLLPKERQAHGLTASSLRVDESAIRAAIALYTRESGVRSLERQLGKICRK
;
A
#
# COMPACT_ATOMS: atom_id res chain seq x y z
N ALA A 1 -3.79 -11.29 15.32
CA ALA A 1 -5.05 -11.96 14.98
C ALA A 1 -5.30 -11.87 13.47
N ASP A 2 -5.04 -10.73 12.86
CA ASP A 2 -5.51 -10.48 11.49
C ASP A 2 -4.85 -11.32 10.40
N ILE A 3 -3.58 -11.67 10.52
CA ILE A 3 -2.89 -12.48 9.51
C ILE A 3 -3.29 -13.96 9.59
N ARG A 4 -3.35 -14.52 10.80
CA ARG A 4 -3.65 -15.94 11.06
C ARG A 4 -5.10 -16.24 11.45
N GLY A 5 -5.98 -15.23 11.51
CA GLY A 5 -7.36 -15.38 11.93
C GLY A 5 -7.56 -15.68 13.42
N HIS A 6 -8.80 -15.98 13.78
CA HIS A 6 -9.23 -16.28 15.14
C HIS A 6 -9.56 -17.76 15.27
N ARG A 7 -9.32 -18.34 16.45
CA ARG A 7 -9.77 -19.71 16.75
C ARG A 7 -11.28 -19.81 16.65
N LYS A 8 -11.80 -20.88 16.04
CA LYS A 8 -13.24 -21.14 15.84
C LYS A 8 -14.09 -21.10 17.12
N THR A 9 -13.46 -21.25 18.28
CA THR A 9 -14.14 -21.22 19.58
C THR A 9 -14.68 -19.87 20.01
N TYR A 10 -14.31 -18.77 19.30
CA TYR A 10 -14.78 -17.43 19.61
C TYR A 10 -15.99 -17.04 18.74
N ILE A 11 -16.97 -16.39 19.36
CA ILE A 11 -18.11 -15.80 18.62
C ILE A 11 -17.56 -14.73 17.69
N GLY A 12 -17.89 -14.82 16.39
CA GLY A 12 -17.37 -13.89 15.37
C GLY A 12 -15.97 -14.26 14.86
N ALA A 13 -15.50 -15.48 15.09
CA ALA A 13 -14.23 -15.95 14.54
C ALA A 13 -14.24 -15.91 13.01
N MET A 14 -13.14 -15.45 12.43
CA MET A 14 -12.95 -15.33 10.97
C MET A 14 -11.57 -15.84 10.55
N PRO A 15 -11.43 -16.30 9.29
CA PRO A 15 -10.13 -16.60 8.71
C PRO A 15 -9.19 -15.39 8.75
N GLY A 16 -7.89 -15.64 8.70
CA GLY A 16 -6.89 -14.60 8.55
C GLY A 16 -6.93 -13.94 7.19
N ARG A 17 -6.42 -12.72 7.11
CA ARG A 17 -6.41 -11.88 5.89
C ARG A 17 -5.79 -12.56 4.68
N ILE A 18 -4.75 -13.37 4.87
CA ILE A 18 -4.10 -14.10 3.77
C ILE A 18 -5.05 -15.13 3.17
N ILE A 19 -5.68 -15.94 4.02
CA ILE A 19 -6.62 -16.96 3.58
C ILE A 19 -7.86 -16.33 2.92
N GLU A 20 -8.36 -15.23 3.48
CA GLU A 20 -9.47 -14.48 2.90
C GLU A 20 -9.11 -13.95 1.50
N ALA A 21 -7.90 -13.39 1.34
CA ALA A 21 -7.44 -12.86 0.06
C ALA A 21 -7.28 -13.97 -1.01
N ILE A 22 -6.73 -15.13 -0.63
CA ILE A 22 -6.62 -16.29 -1.52
C ILE A 22 -8.02 -16.77 -1.94
N SER A 23 -8.93 -16.92 -0.99
CA SER A 23 -10.30 -17.32 -1.27
C SER A 23 -11.01 -16.37 -2.24
N ARG A 24 -10.84 -15.06 -2.04
CA ARG A 24 -11.41 -14.03 -2.94
C ARG A 24 -10.78 -14.03 -4.34
N SER A 25 -9.49 -14.36 -4.43
CA SER A 25 -8.79 -14.40 -5.74
C SER A 25 -9.25 -15.55 -6.62
N GLY A 26 -9.82 -16.61 -6.03
CA GLY A 26 -10.20 -17.84 -6.74
C GLY A 26 -9.00 -18.60 -7.31
N SER A 27 -7.79 -18.33 -6.85
CA SER A 27 -6.55 -18.96 -7.31
C SER A 27 -5.66 -19.37 -6.15
N MET A 28 -4.86 -20.43 -6.32
CA MET A 28 -3.85 -20.85 -5.33
C MET A 28 -2.46 -20.23 -5.59
N ASN A 29 -2.31 -19.43 -6.63
CA ASN A 29 -1.08 -18.70 -6.97
C ASN A 29 -1.33 -17.21 -7.23
N PRO A 30 -2.06 -16.50 -6.36
CA PRO A 30 -2.34 -15.10 -6.55
C PRO A 30 -1.10 -14.24 -6.29
N LEU A 31 -1.15 -13.00 -6.80
CA LEU A 31 -0.33 -11.90 -6.32
C LEU A 31 -1.07 -11.21 -5.17
N LEU A 32 -0.50 -11.21 -3.97
CA LEU A 32 -1.05 -10.51 -2.81
C LEU A 32 -0.24 -9.26 -2.50
N VAL A 33 -0.93 -8.13 -2.38
CA VAL A 33 -0.32 -6.86 -2.00
C VAL A 33 -0.62 -6.57 -0.53
N LEU A 34 0.43 -6.39 0.27
CA LEU A 34 0.36 -5.97 1.67
C LEU A 34 0.83 -4.51 1.76
N ASP A 35 -0.12 -3.61 1.94
CA ASP A 35 0.16 -2.18 1.95
C ASP A 35 0.56 -1.69 3.35
N GLU A 36 1.54 -0.77 3.42
CA GLU A 36 2.02 -0.12 4.64
C GLU A 36 2.47 -1.10 5.74
N VAL A 37 3.31 -2.09 5.38
CA VAL A 37 3.82 -3.09 6.34
C VAL A 37 4.69 -2.49 7.46
N ASP A 38 5.23 -1.30 7.27
CA ASP A 38 5.94 -0.52 8.28
C ASP A 38 5.05 -0.10 9.47
N LYS A 39 3.73 -0.12 9.30
CA LYS A 39 2.76 0.21 10.34
C LYS A 39 2.25 -1.00 11.12
N MET A 40 2.69 -2.20 10.76
CA MET A 40 2.31 -3.41 11.49
C MET A 40 2.98 -3.47 12.86
N GLY A 41 2.22 -3.88 13.88
CA GLY A 41 2.77 -4.18 15.22
C GLY A 41 2.54 -3.13 16.28
N SER A 42 1.89 -1.99 15.99
CA SER A 42 1.62 -0.95 17.00
C SER A 42 0.47 -1.26 17.97
N ASP A 43 -0.34 -2.29 17.71
CA ASP A 43 -1.65 -2.45 18.40
C ASP A 43 -1.68 -3.51 19.52
N GLY A 44 -0.56 -4.14 19.88
CA GLY A 44 -0.47 -5.06 21.05
C GLY A 44 -1.34 -6.34 20.99
N ARG A 45 -1.99 -6.65 19.87
CA ARG A 45 -2.93 -7.77 19.71
C ARG A 45 -2.38 -8.95 18.89
N GLY A 46 -1.13 -9.28 19.06
CA GLY A 46 -0.46 -10.37 18.36
C GLY A 46 0.84 -9.91 17.72
N ASP A 47 1.59 -10.85 17.17
CA ASP A 47 2.83 -10.57 16.47
C ASP A 47 2.65 -10.82 14.96
N PRO A 48 2.25 -9.77 14.20
CA PRO A 48 2.07 -9.91 12.76
C PRO A 48 3.40 -10.16 12.03
N ALA A 49 4.53 -9.70 12.58
CA ALA A 49 5.83 -9.92 11.99
C ALA A 49 6.22 -11.40 12.04
N SER A 50 5.98 -12.08 13.16
CA SER A 50 6.20 -13.53 13.27
C SER A 50 5.31 -14.33 12.30
N ALA A 51 4.06 -13.91 12.13
CA ALA A 51 3.17 -14.55 11.15
C ALA A 51 3.66 -14.37 9.71
N LEU A 52 4.16 -13.18 9.36
CA LEU A 52 4.73 -12.92 8.03
C LEU A 52 6.04 -13.68 7.80
N LEU A 53 6.86 -13.87 8.84
CA LEU A 53 8.06 -14.70 8.71
C LEU A 53 7.74 -16.11 8.23
N GLU A 54 6.71 -16.75 8.79
CA GLU A 54 6.27 -18.07 8.35
C GLU A 54 5.72 -18.06 6.92
N VAL A 55 4.97 -17.02 6.57
CA VAL A 55 4.39 -16.86 5.23
C VAL A 55 5.48 -16.68 4.15
N LEU A 56 6.53 -15.94 4.46
CA LEU A 56 7.62 -15.63 3.52
C LEU A 56 8.74 -16.68 3.53
N ASP A 57 8.74 -17.58 4.49
CA ASP A 57 9.74 -18.63 4.59
C ASP A 57 9.42 -19.78 3.63
N SER A 58 10.21 -19.95 2.58
CA SER A 58 10.03 -21.00 1.59
C SER A 58 10.14 -22.42 2.17
N GLU A 59 10.76 -22.59 3.34
CA GLU A 59 10.87 -23.88 4.02
C GLU A 59 9.64 -24.22 4.88
N GLN A 60 8.76 -23.24 5.15
CA GLN A 60 7.60 -23.42 6.03
C GLN A 60 6.27 -23.05 5.37
N ASN A 61 6.27 -22.17 4.36
CA ASN A 61 5.05 -21.60 3.79
C ASN A 61 4.15 -22.61 3.05
N TYR A 62 4.68 -23.77 2.67
CA TYR A 62 3.87 -24.86 2.07
C TYR A 62 2.87 -25.48 3.06
N ALA A 63 3.05 -25.27 4.36
CA ALA A 63 2.20 -25.82 5.41
C ALA A 63 1.68 -24.73 6.37
N PHE A 64 1.43 -23.53 5.85
CA PHE A 64 0.90 -22.40 6.64
C PHE A 64 -0.42 -22.77 7.32
N ARG A 65 -0.55 -22.49 8.64
CA ARG A 65 -1.76 -22.79 9.39
C ARG A 65 -2.45 -21.51 9.85
N ASP A 66 -3.65 -21.33 9.33
CA ASP A 66 -4.61 -20.34 9.82
C ASP A 66 -5.33 -20.90 11.05
N HIS A 67 -5.52 -20.07 12.08
CA HIS A 67 -6.15 -20.48 13.33
C HIS A 67 -7.64 -20.80 13.18
N TYR A 68 -8.30 -20.25 12.16
CA TYR A 68 -9.70 -20.55 11.88
C TYR A 68 -9.86 -21.85 11.08
N LEU A 69 -9.05 -22.04 10.06
CA LEU A 69 -9.14 -23.23 9.22
C LEU A 69 -8.59 -24.48 9.92
N GLU A 70 -7.50 -24.34 10.67
CA GLU A 70 -6.76 -25.41 11.36
C GLU A 70 -6.17 -26.50 10.45
N ILE A 71 -6.28 -26.32 9.12
CA ILE A 71 -5.67 -27.16 8.11
C ILE A 71 -4.48 -26.45 7.49
N PRO A 72 -3.44 -27.16 7.03
CA PRO A 72 -2.33 -26.57 6.30
C PRO A 72 -2.78 -26.06 4.93
N VAL A 73 -2.31 -24.86 4.56
CA VAL A 73 -2.52 -24.25 3.25
C VAL A 73 -1.15 -24.00 2.62
N ASP A 74 -0.99 -24.43 1.38
CA ASP A 74 0.26 -24.24 0.63
C ASP A 74 0.31 -22.81 0.04
N LEU A 75 1.23 -22.00 0.56
CA LEU A 75 1.50 -20.63 0.10
C LEU A 75 2.75 -20.53 -0.79
N SER A 76 3.41 -21.65 -1.11
CA SER A 76 4.67 -21.65 -1.87
C SER A 76 4.56 -21.05 -3.28
N ARG A 77 3.34 -21.00 -3.82
CA ARG A 77 3.04 -20.45 -5.15
C ARG A 77 2.43 -19.05 -5.10
N VAL A 78 2.28 -18.47 -3.93
CA VAL A 78 1.74 -17.11 -3.74
C VAL A 78 2.88 -16.12 -3.86
N MET A 79 2.72 -15.09 -4.70
CA MET A 79 3.64 -13.98 -4.78
C MET A 79 3.18 -12.85 -3.85
N PHE A 80 4.10 -12.33 -3.03
CA PHE A 80 3.82 -11.21 -2.12
C PHE A 80 4.54 -9.96 -2.60
N ILE A 81 3.82 -8.84 -2.69
CA ILE A 81 4.39 -7.49 -2.83
C ILE A 81 4.02 -6.72 -1.58
N MET A 82 5.00 -6.04 -0.99
CA MET A 82 4.80 -5.24 0.21
C MET A 82 5.18 -3.80 -0.07
N THR A 83 4.42 -2.85 0.48
CA THR A 83 4.80 -1.44 0.46
C THR A 83 5.15 -0.95 1.85
N ALA A 84 6.10 -0.03 1.93
CA ALA A 84 6.50 0.63 3.17
C ALA A 84 6.98 2.05 2.87
N ASN A 85 6.81 2.95 3.84
CA ASN A 85 7.38 4.29 3.77
C ASN A 85 8.78 4.35 4.39
N THR A 86 9.06 3.46 5.35
CA THR A 86 10.36 3.32 6.00
C THR A 86 10.66 1.85 6.26
N LEU A 87 11.94 1.49 6.28
CA LEU A 87 12.40 0.16 6.67
C LEU A 87 12.71 0.04 8.16
N ASP A 88 12.81 1.16 8.88
CA ASP A 88 13.29 1.22 10.26
C ASP A 88 12.43 0.43 11.25
N THR A 89 11.12 0.34 10.97
CA THR A 89 10.17 -0.37 11.84
C THR A 89 9.97 -1.83 11.44
N ILE A 90 10.52 -2.26 10.32
CA ILE A 90 10.39 -3.63 9.82
C ILE A 90 11.52 -4.48 10.44
N PRO A 91 11.17 -5.59 11.11
CA PRO A 91 12.18 -6.48 11.69
C PRO A 91 13.18 -7.01 10.64
N ARG A 92 14.47 -6.99 10.98
CA ARG A 92 15.55 -7.49 10.11
C ARG A 92 15.28 -8.87 9.51
N PRO A 93 14.80 -9.87 10.25
CA PRO A 93 14.52 -11.19 9.69
C PRO A 93 13.47 -11.18 8.56
N LEU A 94 12.56 -10.19 8.54
CA LEU A 94 11.63 -10.00 7.42
C LEU A 94 12.34 -9.40 6.21
N LEU A 95 13.15 -8.35 6.42
CA LEU A 95 13.92 -7.71 5.35
C LEU A 95 14.85 -8.70 4.65
N ASP A 96 15.46 -9.62 5.40
CA ASP A 96 16.36 -10.64 4.86
C ASP A 96 15.66 -11.65 3.90
N ARG A 97 14.32 -11.70 3.93
CA ARG A 97 13.49 -12.54 3.06
C ARG A 97 12.84 -11.80 1.90
N MET A 98 13.12 -10.51 1.77
CA MET A 98 12.51 -9.64 0.77
C MET A 98 13.57 -9.09 -0.19
N GLU A 99 13.20 -8.93 -1.44
CA GLU A 99 13.91 -8.06 -2.36
C GLU A 99 13.43 -6.62 -2.16
N ILE A 100 14.34 -5.71 -1.79
CA ILE A 100 14.00 -4.32 -1.52
C ILE A 100 14.21 -3.50 -2.78
N ILE A 101 13.12 -2.87 -3.25
CA ILE A 101 13.12 -1.96 -4.39
C ILE A 101 12.81 -0.56 -3.88
N GLU A 102 13.81 0.31 -3.87
CA GLU A 102 13.62 1.69 -3.48
C GLU A 102 13.02 2.51 -4.63
N ILE A 103 11.92 3.21 -4.33
CA ILE A 103 11.29 4.16 -5.26
C ILE A 103 11.69 5.57 -4.83
N PRO A 104 12.53 6.28 -5.63
CA PRO A 104 12.98 7.62 -5.27
C PRO A 104 11.82 8.62 -5.26
N SER A 105 12.00 9.70 -4.51
CA SER A 105 11.11 10.86 -4.55
C SER A 105 11.11 11.51 -5.92
N TYR A 106 9.95 12.03 -6.34
CA TYR A 106 9.89 12.84 -7.57
C TYR A 106 10.68 14.14 -7.41
N THR A 107 11.42 14.50 -8.45
CA THR A 107 12.02 15.83 -8.59
C THR A 107 10.93 16.88 -8.83
N ASP A 108 11.24 18.15 -8.60
CA ASP A 108 10.29 19.24 -8.85
C ASP A 108 9.86 19.30 -10.33
N GLU A 109 10.78 18.99 -11.27
CA GLU A 109 10.50 18.88 -12.69
C GLU A 109 9.49 17.76 -13.00
N GLU A 110 9.70 16.59 -12.43
CA GLU A 110 8.76 15.48 -12.58
C GLU A 110 7.40 15.80 -11.98
N LYS A 111 7.36 16.45 -10.80
CA LYS A 111 6.10 16.90 -10.20
C LYS A 111 5.34 17.88 -11.09
N VAL A 112 6.04 18.81 -11.74
CA VAL A 112 5.43 19.74 -12.71
C VAL A 112 4.83 18.98 -13.88
N GLN A 113 5.56 18.03 -14.47
CA GLN A 113 5.06 17.21 -15.59
C GLN A 113 3.85 16.36 -15.18
N ILE A 114 3.91 15.72 -14.01
CA ILE A 114 2.79 14.94 -13.44
C ILE A 114 1.57 15.86 -13.24
N ALA A 115 1.79 17.04 -12.68
CA ALA A 115 0.71 17.99 -12.44
C ALA A 115 0.02 18.43 -13.75
N GLN A 116 0.79 18.79 -14.77
CA GLN A 116 0.25 19.23 -16.05
C GLN A 116 -0.46 18.13 -16.82
N ARG A 117 0.15 16.92 -16.88
CA ARG A 117 -0.33 15.84 -17.74
C ARG A 117 -1.43 15.00 -17.11
N HIS A 118 -1.43 14.89 -15.77
CA HIS A 118 -2.31 13.95 -15.07
C HIS A 118 -3.20 14.62 -14.02
N LEU A 119 -2.61 15.38 -13.06
CA LEU A 119 -3.39 15.86 -11.94
C LEU A 119 -4.36 16.97 -12.33
N LEU A 120 -3.92 17.96 -13.08
CA LEU A 120 -4.77 19.08 -13.47
C LEU A 120 -5.92 18.67 -14.39
N PRO A 121 -5.73 17.80 -15.40
CA PRO A 121 -6.85 17.25 -16.18
C PRO A 121 -7.84 16.46 -15.31
N LYS A 122 -7.34 15.61 -14.40
CA LYS A 122 -8.16 14.83 -13.47
C LYS A 122 -9.01 15.73 -12.57
N GLU A 123 -8.39 16.75 -11.96
CA GLU A 123 -9.09 17.67 -11.06
C GLU A 123 -10.12 18.55 -11.82
N ARG A 124 -9.80 19.01 -13.03
CA ARG A 124 -10.77 19.71 -13.89
C ARG A 124 -11.99 18.83 -14.16
N GLN A 125 -11.78 17.60 -14.58
CA GLN A 125 -12.87 16.66 -14.86
C GLN A 125 -13.73 16.41 -13.61
N ALA A 126 -13.10 16.19 -12.45
CA ALA A 126 -13.79 15.96 -11.19
C ALA A 126 -14.67 17.16 -10.74
N HIS A 127 -14.32 18.37 -11.16
CA HIS A 127 -15.04 19.61 -10.81
C HIS A 127 -15.88 20.18 -11.99
N GLY A 128 -16.05 19.42 -13.09
CA GLY A 128 -16.84 19.85 -14.23
C GLY A 128 -16.21 21.01 -15.03
N LEU A 129 -14.90 21.20 -14.90
CA LEU A 129 -14.18 22.26 -15.59
C LEU A 129 -13.52 21.76 -16.88
N THR A 130 -13.37 22.68 -17.84
CA THR A 130 -12.65 22.42 -19.09
C THR A 130 -11.28 23.10 -19.10
N ALA A 131 -10.44 22.77 -20.06
CA ALA A 131 -9.15 23.46 -20.24
C ALA A 131 -9.29 24.94 -20.60
N SER A 132 -10.44 25.34 -21.16
CA SER A 132 -10.76 26.72 -21.49
C SER A 132 -11.30 27.52 -20.31
N SER A 133 -11.98 26.85 -19.35
CA SER A 133 -12.55 27.53 -18.17
C SER A 133 -11.54 27.77 -17.05
N LEU A 134 -10.54 26.90 -16.91
CA LEU A 134 -9.46 27.08 -15.92
C LEU A 134 -8.11 26.79 -16.58
N ARG A 135 -7.22 27.76 -16.58
CA ARG A 135 -5.83 27.62 -16.99
C ARG A 135 -4.93 27.81 -15.78
N VAL A 136 -4.01 26.89 -15.55
CA VAL A 136 -3.00 26.99 -14.51
C VAL A 136 -1.64 26.93 -15.20
N ASP A 137 -0.89 28.01 -15.13
CA ASP A 137 0.43 28.11 -15.76
C ASP A 137 1.48 27.33 -14.97
N GLU A 138 2.56 26.96 -15.66
CA GLU A 138 3.66 26.21 -15.02
C GLU A 138 4.24 26.95 -13.81
N SER A 139 4.36 28.28 -13.88
CA SER A 139 4.84 29.10 -12.77
C SER A 139 3.98 28.96 -11.51
N ALA A 140 2.65 28.85 -11.67
CA ALA A 140 1.73 28.63 -10.57
C ALA A 140 1.86 27.21 -9.98
N ILE A 141 2.11 26.20 -10.83
CA ILE A 141 2.38 24.84 -10.37
C ILE A 141 3.70 24.79 -9.60
N ARG A 142 4.76 25.41 -10.11
CA ARG A 142 6.05 25.51 -9.39
C ARG A 142 5.92 26.24 -8.05
N ALA A 143 5.14 27.30 -7.99
CA ALA A 143 4.84 28.00 -6.75
C ALA A 143 4.06 27.09 -5.77
N ALA A 144 3.11 26.31 -6.25
CA ALA A 144 2.39 25.33 -5.43
C ALA A 144 3.32 24.26 -4.87
N ILE A 145 4.25 23.75 -5.66
CA ILE A 145 5.26 22.76 -5.22
C ILE A 145 6.16 23.37 -4.15
N ALA A 146 6.75 24.52 -4.41
CA ALA A 146 7.75 25.13 -3.52
C ALA A 146 7.17 25.66 -2.20
N LEU A 147 5.97 26.22 -2.23
CA LEU A 147 5.40 26.97 -1.09
C LEU A 147 4.35 26.19 -0.30
N TYR A 148 3.64 25.25 -0.94
CA TYR A 148 2.48 24.61 -0.33
C TYR A 148 2.58 23.08 -0.20
N THR A 149 3.61 22.44 -0.79
CA THR A 149 3.77 21.00 -0.70
C THR A 149 5.19 20.62 -0.28
N ARG A 150 5.32 19.95 0.87
CA ARG A 150 6.59 19.38 1.34
C ARG A 150 6.42 17.88 1.44
N GLU A 151 6.48 17.21 0.28
CA GLU A 151 6.23 15.77 0.19
C GLU A 151 7.13 15.12 -0.87
N SER A 152 7.40 13.84 -0.71
CA SER A 152 8.15 13.03 -1.69
C SER A 152 7.33 12.74 -2.94
N GLY A 153 6.02 12.56 -2.78
CA GLY A 153 5.05 12.29 -3.83
C GLY A 153 4.35 13.53 -4.36
N VAL A 154 3.10 13.34 -4.79
CA VAL A 154 2.26 14.39 -5.42
C VAL A 154 0.84 14.48 -4.81
N ARG A 155 0.56 13.79 -3.69
CA ARG A 155 -0.78 13.81 -3.07
C ARG A 155 -1.20 15.17 -2.54
N SER A 156 -0.27 15.90 -1.92
CA SER A 156 -0.56 17.26 -1.44
C SER A 156 -0.68 18.23 -2.60
N LEU A 157 0.11 18.06 -3.66
CA LEU A 157 0.01 18.84 -4.88
C LEU A 157 -1.36 18.64 -5.55
N GLU A 158 -1.83 17.41 -5.68
CA GLU A 158 -3.17 17.10 -6.18
C GLU A 158 -4.26 17.81 -5.37
N ARG A 159 -4.18 17.73 -4.02
CA ARG A 159 -5.12 18.45 -3.14
C ARG A 159 -5.10 19.97 -3.33
N GLN A 160 -3.92 20.58 -3.58
CA GLN A 160 -3.84 22.02 -3.84
C GLN A 160 -4.47 22.36 -5.19
N LEU A 161 -4.20 21.59 -6.23
CA LEU A 161 -4.84 21.76 -7.54
C LEU A 161 -6.37 21.59 -7.44
N GLY A 162 -6.85 20.61 -6.70
CA GLY A 162 -8.28 20.44 -6.43
C GLY A 162 -8.90 21.62 -5.67
N LYS A 163 -8.15 22.29 -4.75
CA LYS A 163 -8.63 23.53 -4.12
C LYS A 163 -8.74 24.68 -5.12
N ILE A 164 -7.81 24.80 -6.06
CA ILE A 164 -7.85 25.81 -7.13
C ILE A 164 -9.07 25.56 -8.01
N CYS A 165 -9.36 24.33 -8.38
CA CYS A 165 -10.52 23.97 -9.20
C CYS A 165 -11.87 24.24 -8.52
N ARG A 166 -11.93 24.31 -7.18
CA ARG A 166 -13.17 24.58 -6.42
C ARG A 166 -13.46 26.05 -6.17
N LYS A 167 -12.51 26.93 -6.42
CA LYS A 167 -12.70 28.39 -6.28
C LYS A 167 -13.29 28.98 -7.56
#